data_48702ec7a76a8d0c9e3fd3e84c540a5b
#
_entry.id   48702ec7a76a8d0c9e3fd3e84c540a5b
#
_cell.length_a   1.000
_cell.length_b   1.000
_cell.length_c   1.000
_cell.angle_alpha   90.00
_cell.angle_beta   90.00
_cell.angle_gamma   90.00
#
_symmetry.space_group_name_H-M   'P 1'
#
loop_
_entity.id
_entity.type
_entity.pdbx_description
1 polymer ?
#
loop_
_entity_poly.entity_id
_entity_poly.type
_entity_poly.pdbx_seq_one_letter_code
_entity_poly.pdbx_strand_id
1 'polypeptide(L)'
;MVKRSIPFPVQSAPGAKSQESGGRIVNGYVEQLGDNAPSKVGIRRMPGLINFGTTPRTGFRGAFLSGGNLFSAWNTKLEYHTSAGGASTAIGTLNGTKRGFFAANNNATPDKFFTDPDGNIATFTTGAVTNGYPDPDLPAPNSLDFLDGYVVFTIADGRFFATDLNATSVNALSFGRAQAKPGGLTLVRAWGGRLLVCGPIDIEVWTDNASVPFPFGRAAVIPRGIAGPYCMSGTEDNFSRGPIWVADDNRVYKLDGYTPVAVSPADLDTLIENVADKTMIETTSFMAHGHAFFQVSCPAWTWLLDVNTSQWFQGDSYLVSRSRRSGAISAYNKWLTGDTLTGNIQQITDTAQDEVGSPLRMRLESGPVLNFPGGARVGRADFFFATGVGVATGTDPIQTDPDVEISWSDDGGLNWSNPLRRKLGRQAAPTQLISLVACTGRTSWLGRRWRLDISDPVYAMFMFATMSDDPRAV
;
A
#
# COMPACT_ATOMS: atom_id res chain seq x y z
N MET A 1 41.07 -19.34 -2.04
CA MET A 1 40.15 -18.26 -1.63
C MET A 1 38.91 -18.32 -2.52
N VAL A 2 37.74 -18.54 -1.94
CA VAL A 2 36.47 -18.50 -2.63
C VAL A 2 35.71 -17.27 -2.12
N LYS A 3 35.53 -16.26 -2.97
CA LYS A 3 34.72 -15.06 -2.68
C LYS A 3 33.45 -15.13 -3.55
N ARG A 4 32.28 -14.98 -2.94
CA ARG A 4 30.98 -15.06 -3.60
C ARG A 4 30.09 -13.89 -3.20
N SER A 5 29.29 -13.43 -4.15
CA SER A 5 28.22 -12.49 -3.88
C SER A 5 27.09 -13.21 -3.14
N ILE A 6 26.50 -12.54 -2.17
CA ILE A 6 25.30 -12.99 -1.48
C ILE A 6 24.09 -12.50 -2.28
N PRO A 7 23.21 -13.39 -2.75
CA PRO A 7 22.11 -13.02 -3.65
C PRO A 7 20.93 -12.42 -2.85
N PHE A 8 20.96 -11.12 -2.59
CA PHE A 8 19.78 -10.43 -2.11
C PHE A 8 18.80 -10.17 -3.26
N PRO A 9 17.49 -10.36 -3.06
CA PRO A 9 16.52 -10.27 -4.13
C PRO A 9 16.23 -8.80 -4.50
N VAL A 10 15.76 -8.58 -5.72
CA VAL A 10 15.21 -7.29 -6.17
C VAL A 10 13.68 -7.22 -6.00
N GLN A 11 13.04 -8.35 -5.72
CA GLN A 11 11.64 -8.44 -5.30
C GLN A 11 11.47 -9.58 -4.31
N SER A 12 10.43 -9.51 -3.47
CA SER A 12 10.10 -10.60 -2.55
C SER A 12 9.62 -11.85 -3.30
N ALA A 13 10.24 -12.97 -2.99
CA ALA A 13 9.86 -14.30 -3.48
C ALA A 13 9.99 -15.31 -2.33
N PRO A 14 9.09 -15.26 -1.32
CA PRO A 14 9.18 -16.09 -0.13
C PRO A 14 9.01 -17.59 -0.41
N GLY A 15 8.31 -17.95 -1.50
CA GLY A 15 7.96 -19.33 -1.82
C GLY A 15 6.94 -19.93 -0.84
N ALA A 16 6.39 -21.09 -1.19
CA ALA A 16 5.45 -21.82 -0.33
C ALA A 16 6.14 -22.38 0.93
N LYS A 17 7.44 -22.70 0.82
CA LYS A 17 8.29 -23.14 1.94
C LYS A 17 9.59 -22.33 1.97
N SER A 18 10.15 -22.16 3.14
CA SER A 18 11.37 -21.37 3.33
C SER A 18 12.54 -21.82 2.46
N GLN A 19 12.64 -23.11 2.15
CA GLN A 19 13.68 -23.66 1.28
C GLN A 19 13.54 -23.23 -0.19
N GLU A 20 12.33 -22.95 -0.66
CA GLU A 20 12.03 -22.50 -2.02
C GLU A 20 12.25 -20.98 -2.18
N SER A 21 12.39 -20.26 -1.06
CA SER A 21 12.48 -18.80 -1.06
C SER A 21 13.67 -18.29 -1.89
N GLY A 22 13.41 -17.42 -2.83
CA GLY A 22 14.42 -16.63 -3.54
C GLY A 22 14.95 -15.45 -2.72
N GLY A 23 14.34 -15.19 -1.56
CA GLY A 23 14.64 -14.07 -0.66
C GLY A 23 13.43 -13.18 -0.40
N ARG A 24 13.55 -12.27 0.56
CA ARG A 24 12.45 -11.38 0.97
C ARG A 24 12.94 -9.96 1.18
N ILE A 25 12.06 -9.01 0.84
CA ILE A 25 12.21 -7.59 1.17
C ILE A 25 10.96 -7.21 1.97
N VAL A 26 11.12 -6.73 3.19
CA VAL A 26 10.04 -6.21 4.03
C VAL A 26 10.34 -4.77 4.39
N ASN A 27 9.40 -3.88 4.17
CA ASN A 27 9.54 -2.43 4.37
C ASN A 27 10.76 -1.82 3.66
N GLY A 28 11.07 -2.34 2.48
CA GLY A 28 12.09 -1.82 1.59
C GLY A 28 11.63 -1.88 0.14
N TYR A 29 12.21 -1.07 -0.71
CA TYR A 29 11.97 -1.06 -2.15
C TYR A 29 13.27 -0.86 -2.91
N VAL A 30 13.25 -1.24 -4.19
CA VAL A 30 14.43 -1.20 -5.05
C VAL A 30 14.59 0.19 -5.66
N GLU A 31 15.79 0.76 -5.50
CA GLU A 31 16.20 2.03 -6.11
C GLU A 31 17.23 1.79 -7.20
N GLN A 32 17.07 2.44 -8.35
CA GLN A 32 18.04 2.41 -9.44
C GLN A 32 19.16 3.45 -9.16
N LEU A 33 20.41 2.99 -9.02
CA LEU A 33 21.52 3.85 -8.63
C LEU A 33 22.38 4.36 -9.81
N GLY A 34 22.16 3.84 -10.99
CA GLY A 34 22.96 4.16 -12.18
C GLY A 34 24.24 3.32 -12.30
N ASP A 35 24.83 3.38 -13.52
CA ASP A 35 25.91 2.46 -13.91
C ASP A 35 27.25 2.71 -13.21
N ASN A 36 27.50 3.93 -12.72
CA ASN A 36 28.75 4.31 -12.06
C ASN A 36 28.68 4.21 -10.53
N ALA A 37 27.54 3.78 -9.97
CA ALA A 37 27.42 3.57 -8.54
C ALA A 37 28.08 2.25 -8.10
N PRO A 38 28.40 2.07 -6.80
CA PRO A 38 28.96 0.81 -6.29
C PRO A 38 28.11 -0.43 -6.58
N SER A 39 26.81 -0.24 -6.77
CA SER A 39 25.85 -1.24 -7.25
C SER A 39 24.88 -0.55 -8.21
N LYS A 40 24.38 -1.26 -9.22
CA LYS A 40 23.35 -0.74 -10.14
C LYS A 40 22.01 -0.51 -9.46
N VAL A 41 21.75 -1.27 -8.42
CA VAL A 41 20.52 -1.20 -7.63
C VAL A 41 20.88 -1.21 -6.15
N GLY A 42 20.04 -0.55 -5.36
CA GLY A 42 20.07 -0.64 -3.91
C GLY A 42 18.67 -0.90 -3.37
N ILE A 43 18.58 -1.33 -2.12
CA ILE A 43 17.30 -1.50 -1.43
C ILE A 43 17.23 -0.42 -0.36
N ARG A 44 16.27 0.48 -0.51
CA ARG A 44 16.00 1.59 0.40
C ARG A 44 14.84 1.26 1.31
N ARG A 45 14.86 1.74 2.56
CA ARG A 45 13.72 1.66 3.48
C ARG A 45 12.53 2.43 2.93
N MET A 46 11.33 1.88 3.17
CA MET A 46 10.06 2.56 2.90
C MET A 46 9.95 3.88 3.66
N PRO A 47 9.22 4.88 3.12
CA PRO A 47 8.91 6.12 3.82
C PRO A 47 8.24 5.84 5.16
N GLY A 48 8.61 6.60 6.17
CA GLY A 48 7.98 6.55 7.48
C GLY A 48 6.66 7.34 7.53
N LEU A 49 6.11 7.43 8.73
CA LEU A 49 4.85 8.09 9.02
C LEU A 49 5.03 9.11 10.12
N ILE A 50 4.50 10.31 9.92
CA ILE A 50 4.35 11.31 10.98
C ILE A 50 2.88 11.58 11.23
N ASN A 51 2.54 11.99 12.42
CA ASN A 51 1.16 12.36 12.75
C ASN A 51 0.78 13.68 12.04
N PHE A 52 -0.31 13.66 11.28
CA PHE A 52 -0.93 14.85 10.71
C PHE A 52 -2.12 15.31 11.56
N GLY A 53 -2.99 14.39 11.93
CA GLY A 53 -4.19 14.68 12.68
C GLY A 53 -4.55 13.56 13.66
N THR A 54 -5.25 13.93 14.73
CA THR A 54 -5.67 12.99 15.76
C THR A 54 -7.17 13.04 16.00
N THR A 55 -7.76 11.88 16.28
CA THR A 55 -9.12 11.76 16.81
C THR A 55 -9.10 10.80 18.01
N PRO A 56 -10.03 10.95 18.97
CA PRO A 56 -10.16 10.00 20.07
C PRO A 56 -10.78 8.65 19.64
N ARG A 57 -10.90 8.39 18.34
CA ARG A 57 -11.65 7.25 17.79
C ARG A 57 -10.70 6.30 17.06
N THR A 58 -11.16 5.08 16.84
CA THR A 58 -10.48 4.04 16.05
C THR A 58 -11.44 3.50 14.98
N GLY A 59 -10.94 2.59 14.12
CA GLY A 59 -11.76 2.00 13.06
C GLY A 59 -11.94 2.94 11.88
N PHE A 60 -10.85 3.26 11.21
CA PHE A 60 -10.82 4.10 10.01
C PHE A 60 -11.67 3.50 8.89
N ARG A 61 -12.57 4.30 8.30
CA ARG A 61 -13.48 3.90 7.23
C ARG A 61 -13.21 4.57 5.89
N GLY A 62 -12.42 5.63 5.87
CA GLY A 62 -12.06 6.40 4.68
C GLY A 62 -11.87 7.87 4.98
N ALA A 63 -11.24 8.57 4.02
CA ALA A 63 -11.05 10.03 4.09
C ALA A 63 -11.35 10.66 2.73
N PHE A 64 -11.70 11.96 2.74
CA PHE A 64 -12.10 12.73 1.58
C PHE A 64 -11.78 14.22 1.74
N LEU A 65 -11.13 14.79 0.73
CA LEU A 65 -10.83 16.21 0.71
C LEU A 65 -11.91 16.95 -0.07
N SER A 66 -12.59 17.90 0.57
CA SER A 66 -13.56 18.75 -0.11
C SER A 66 -13.66 20.12 0.60
N GLY A 67 -13.75 21.19 -0.18
CA GLY A 67 -13.88 22.54 0.34
C GLY A 67 -12.77 22.96 1.30
N GLY A 68 -11.54 22.47 1.09
CA GLY A 68 -10.39 22.77 1.95
C GLY A 68 -10.34 22.00 3.28
N ASN A 69 -11.29 21.10 3.55
CA ASN A 69 -11.34 20.26 4.75
C ASN A 69 -11.13 18.79 4.38
N LEU A 70 -10.34 18.11 5.17
CA LEU A 70 -10.15 16.65 5.09
C LEU A 70 -11.17 15.97 6.01
N PHE A 71 -12.24 15.45 5.43
CA PHE A 71 -13.22 14.64 6.13
C PHE A 71 -12.70 13.24 6.34
N SER A 72 -12.98 12.64 7.49
CA SER A 72 -12.61 11.26 7.80
C SER A 72 -13.71 10.56 8.60
N ALA A 73 -14.01 9.33 8.21
CA ALA A 73 -14.97 8.48 8.90
C ALA A 73 -14.26 7.48 9.79
N TRP A 74 -14.72 7.36 11.05
CA TRP A 74 -14.15 6.52 12.08
C TRP A 74 -15.27 5.78 12.83
N ASN A 75 -15.29 4.44 12.73
CA ASN A 75 -16.39 3.67 13.28
C ASN A 75 -17.76 4.28 12.86
N THR A 76 -18.56 4.80 13.79
CA THR A 76 -19.85 5.45 13.52
C THR A 76 -19.78 6.97 13.47
N LYS A 77 -18.61 7.59 13.35
CA LYS A 77 -18.47 9.06 13.40
C LYS A 77 -17.82 9.62 12.16
N LEU A 78 -18.29 10.79 11.77
CA LEU A 78 -17.66 11.64 10.76
C LEU A 78 -17.04 12.85 11.43
N GLU A 79 -15.84 13.18 11.03
CA GLU A 79 -15.02 14.26 11.57
C GLU A 79 -14.27 14.93 10.42
N TYR A 80 -13.70 16.11 10.68
CA TYR A 80 -12.81 16.73 9.71
C TYR A 80 -11.58 17.36 10.37
N HIS A 81 -10.54 17.52 9.57
CA HIS A 81 -9.32 18.27 9.87
C HIS A 81 -9.16 19.39 8.85
N THR A 82 -8.57 20.48 9.28
CA THR A 82 -8.13 21.56 8.39
C THR A 82 -6.72 21.23 7.84
N SER A 83 -6.21 22.06 6.94
CA SER A 83 -4.85 21.94 6.41
C SER A 83 -3.73 22.02 7.47
N ALA A 84 -4.03 22.58 8.64
CA ALA A 84 -3.10 22.65 9.77
C ALA A 84 -2.95 21.29 10.48
N GLY A 85 -3.87 20.34 10.27
CA GLY A 85 -3.88 19.09 11.00
C GLY A 85 -4.31 19.27 12.47
N GLY A 86 -3.76 18.43 13.36
CA GLY A 86 -4.05 18.48 14.80
C GLY A 86 -5.32 17.74 15.19
N ALA A 87 -6.05 18.23 16.21
CA ALA A 87 -7.27 17.59 16.67
C ALA A 87 -8.41 17.70 15.66
N SER A 88 -9.18 16.62 15.50
CA SER A 88 -10.36 16.61 14.62
C SER A 88 -11.51 17.42 15.20
N THR A 89 -12.37 17.92 14.30
CA THR A 89 -13.67 18.48 14.65
C THR A 89 -14.76 17.46 14.31
N ALA A 90 -15.53 17.03 15.32
CA ALA A 90 -16.62 16.08 15.13
C ALA A 90 -17.80 16.76 14.41
N ILE A 91 -18.41 16.04 13.44
CA ILE A 91 -19.56 16.52 12.66
C ILE A 91 -20.84 15.81 13.11
N GLY A 92 -20.82 14.47 13.14
CA GLY A 92 -22.03 13.71 13.44
C GLY A 92 -21.82 12.21 13.42
N THR A 93 -22.94 11.48 13.38
CA THR A 93 -22.94 10.02 13.39
C THR A 93 -23.32 9.47 12.02
N LEU A 94 -22.53 8.54 11.51
CA LEU A 94 -22.81 7.74 10.31
C LEU A 94 -23.39 6.39 10.72
N ASN A 95 -24.30 5.86 9.93
CA ASN A 95 -24.76 4.48 10.06
C ASN A 95 -23.66 3.49 9.58
N GLY A 96 -23.72 2.27 10.10
CA GLY A 96 -22.77 1.22 9.76
C GLY A 96 -21.36 1.44 10.29
N THR A 97 -20.48 0.48 10.05
CA THR A 97 -19.07 0.50 10.50
C THR A 97 -18.08 0.07 9.40
N LYS A 98 -18.58 -0.38 8.24
CA LYS A 98 -17.73 -0.76 7.12
C LYS A 98 -17.05 0.46 6.51
N ARG A 99 -15.93 0.23 5.85
CA ARG A 99 -15.28 1.26 5.04
C ARG A 99 -16.28 1.80 4.02
N GLY A 100 -16.13 3.07 3.67
CA GLY A 100 -17.07 3.73 2.79
C GLY A 100 -16.37 4.53 1.69
N PHE A 101 -17.20 5.03 0.82
CA PHE A 101 -16.85 5.83 -0.33
C PHE A 101 -17.42 7.23 -0.15
N PHE A 102 -16.69 8.20 -0.67
CA PHE A 102 -17.07 9.61 -0.60
C PHE A 102 -17.12 10.20 -2.00
N ALA A 103 -18.03 11.13 -2.20
CA ALA A 103 -18.03 12.04 -3.35
C ALA A 103 -18.61 13.38 -2.98
N ALA A 104 -18.41 14.36 -3.84
CA ALA A 104 -19.08 15.65 -3.78
C ALA A 104 -19.42 16.11 -5.18
N ASN A 105 -20.52 16.85 -5.34
CA ASN A 105 -20.81 17.54 -6.60
C ASN A 105 -19.92 18.79 -6.77
N ASN A 106 -20.03 19.44 -7.93
CA ASN A 106 -19.17 20.56 -8.31
C ASN A 106 -19.81 21.93 -8.06
N ASN A 107 -20.75 22.03 -7.11
CA ASN A 107 -21.35 23.28 -6.72
C ASN A 107 -20.36 24.19 -5.99
N ALA A 108 -20.61 25.50 -5.98
CA ALA A 108 -19.82 26.45 -5.21
C ALA A 108 -19.79 26.11 -3.70
N THR A 109 -20.89 25.57 -3.18
CA THR A 109 -20.96 24.87 -1.88
C THR A 109 -21.27 23.40 -2.20
N PRO A 110 -20.28 22.51 -2.26
CA PRO A 110 -20.52 21.14 -2.70
C PRO A 110 -21.41 20.36 -1.73
N ASP A 111 -22.40 19.66 -2.29
CA ASP A 111 -23.10 18.62 -1.57
C ASP A 111 -22.18 17.41 -1.46
N LYS A 112 -22.06 16.85 -0.27
CA LYS A 112 -21.11 15.78 0.05
C LYS A 112 -21.87 14.54 0.47
N PHE A 113 -21.39 13.40 -0.01
CA PHE A 113 -22.03 12.11 0.14
C PHE A 113 -21.05 11.10 0.70
N PHE A 114 -21.59 10.20 1.49
CA PHE A 114 -20.89 9.02 1.99
C PHE A 114 -21.80 7.80 1.80
N THR A 115 -21.24 6.67 1.33
CA THR A 115 -21.94 5.38 1.33
C THR A 115 -20.97 4.25 1.71
N ASP A 116 -21.52 3.14 2.19
CA ASP A 116 -20.78 1.91 2.42
C ASP A 116 -21.44 0.71 1.68
N PRO A 117 -20.75 -0.43 1.53
CA PRO A 117 -21.27 -1.58 0.80
C PRO A 117 -22.54 -2.21 1.38
N ASP A 118 -22.92 -1.88 2.61
CA ASP A 118 -24.20 -2.36 3.22
C ASP A 118 -25.39 -1.47 2.85
N GLY A 119 -25.19 -0.45 2.01
CA GLY A 119 -26.24 0.46 1.59
C GLY A 119 -26.53 1.61 2.55
N ASN A 120 -25.68 1.82 3.57
CA ASN A 120 -25.77 3.00 4.40
C ASN A 120 -25.31 4.20 3.61
N ILE A 121 -26.17 5.19 3.44
CA ILE A 121 -25.87 6.45 2.76
C ILE A 121 -26.12 7.62 3.69
N ALA A 122 -25.33 8.67 3.56
CA ALA A 122 -25.51 9.94 4.27
C ALA A 122 -25.07 11.12 3.41
N THR A 123 -25.72 12.25 3.62
CA THR A 123 -25.23 13.57 3.19
C THR A 123 -24.62 14.30 4.37
N PHE A 124 -23.66 15.18 4.14
CA PHE A 124 -23.01 15.88 5.22
C PHE A 124 -22.46 17.26 4.85
N THR A 125 -22.34 18.10 5.85
CA THR A 125 -21.66 19.40 5.80
C THR A 125 -20.56 19.43 6.88
N THR A 126 -19.92 20.56 7.10
CA THR A 126 -19.00 20.75 8.24
C THR A 126 -19.72 20.81 9.59
N GLY A 127 -21.03 20.96 9.62
CA GLY A 127 -21.84 21.13 10.86
C GLY A 127 -22.79 19.97 11.15
N ALA A 128 -23.12 19.13 10.18
CA ALA A 128 -24.14 18.09 10.36
C ALA A 128 -23.95 16.88 9.44
N VAL A 129 -24.46 15.73 9.88
CA VAL A 129 -24.64 14.51 9.09
C VAL A 129 -26.14 14.19 9.05
N THR A 130 -26.66 13.95 7.86
CA THR A 130 -28.01 13.45 7.64
C THR A 130 -27.93 12.04 7.05
N ASN A 131 -28.31 11.04 7.84
CA ASN A 131 -28.35 9.66 7.38
C ASN A 131 -29.58 9.44 6.49
N GLY A 132 -29.39 8.66 5.42
CA GLY A 132 -30.36 8.48 4.34
C GLY A 132 -30.05 9.43 3.17
N TYR A 133 -30.63 9.13 2.04
CA TYR A 133 -30.56 9.99 0.86
C TYR A 133 -31.81 10.88 0.79
N PRO A 134 -31.67 12.16 0.39
CA PRO A 134 -32.81 13.08 0.41
C PRO A 134 -33.89 12.75 -0.63
N ASP A 135 -33.53 12.02 -1.71
CA ASP A 135 -34.42 11.62 -2.77
C ASP A 135 -34.79 10.14 -2.62
N PRO A 136 -36.10 9.78 -2.46
CA PRO A 136 -36.55 8.41 -2.27
C PRO A 136 -36.40 7.54 -3.54
N ASP A 137 -36.14 8.14 -4.69
CA ASP A 137 -35.98 7.42 -5.96
C ASP A 137 -34.65 6.68 -6.06
N LEU A 138 -33.68 6.99 -5.19
CA LEU A 138 -32.41 6.27 -5.10
C LEU A 138 -32.56 5.01 -4.22
N PRO A 139 -32.45 3.79 -4.77
CA PRO A 139 -32.33 2.58 -3.96
C PRO A 139 -31.05 2.58 -3.13
N ALA A 140 -30.94 1.71 -2.12
CA ALA A 140 -29.75 1.60 -1.27
C ALA A 140 -28.47 1.34 -2.08
N PRO A 141 -27.53 2.30 -2.16
CA PRO A 141 -26.34 2.19 -2.98
C PRO A 141 -25.21 1.52 -2.20
N ASN A 142 -24.37 0.74 -2.89
CA ASN A 142 -23.21 0.08 -2.29
C ASN A 142 -21.86 0.75 -2.61
N SER A 143 -21.84 1.69 -3.54
CA SER A 143 -20.66 2.49 -3.89
C SER A 143 -21.10 3.78 -4.57
N LEU A 144 -20.24 4.78 -4.55
CA LEU A 144 -20.43 6.04 -5.28
C LEU A 144 -19.08 6.61 -5.75
N ASP A 145 -19.17 7.45 -6.78
CA ASP A 145 -18.06 8.30 -7.24
C ASP A 145 -18.62 9.52 -8.00
N PHE A 146 -17.77 10.44 -8.42
CA PHE A 146 -18.14 11.66 -9.11
C PHE A 146 -17.48 11.75 -10.50
N LEU A 147 -18.27 12.10 -11.50
CA LEU A 147 -17.76 12.40 -12.85
C LEU A 147 -18.61 13.49 -13.53
N ASP A 148 -17.95 14.52 -14.08
CA ASP A 148 -18.52 15.53 -14.99
C ASP A 148 -19.80 16.22 -14.46
N GLY A 149 -19.89 16.44 -13.14
CA GLY A 149 -21.05 17.06 -12.49
C GLY A 149 -22.10 16.09 -11.99
N TYR A 150 -21.93 14.81 -12.22
CA TYR A 150 -22.82 13.74 -11.74
C TYR A 150 -22.20 12.98 -10.57
N VAL A 151 -22.96 12.78 -9.51
CA VAL A 151 -22.64 11.74 -8.51
C VAL A 151 -23.29 10.44 -8.97
N VAL A 152 -22.49 9.41 -9.13
CA VAL A 152 -22.92 8.10 -9.65
C VAL A 152 -22.93 7.09 -8.53
N PHE A 153 -24.01 6.32 -8.43
CA PHE A 153 -24.25 5.31 -7.39
C PHE A 153 -24.44 3.94 -8.02
N THR A 154 -23.77 2.91 -7.53
CA THR A 154 -24.04 1.52 -7.91
C THR A 154 -24.98 0.84 -6.94
N ILE A 155 -25.81 -0.06 -7.49
CA ILE A 155 -26.75 -0.90 -6.75
C ILE A 155 -26.37 -2.38 -6.95
N ALA A 156 -26.54 -3.19 -5.91
CA ALA A 156 -26.15 -4.60 -5.96
C ALA A 156 -26.89 -5.43 -7.03
N ASP A 157 -28.00 -4.92 -7.57
CA ASP A 157 -28.82 -5.60 -8.60
C ASP A 157 -28.35 -5.37 -10.05
N GLY A 158 -27.22 -4.69 -10.23
CA GLY A 158 -26.64 -4.40 -11.55
C GLY A 158 -27.07 -3.07 -12.17
N ARG A 159 -27.91 -2.28 -11.48
CA ARG A 159 -28.23 -0.91 -11.88
C ARG A 159 -27.23 0.08 -11.30
N PHE A 160 -27.06 1.20 -11.97
CA PHE A 160 -26.37 2.36 -11.42
C PHE A 160 -27.09 3.64 -11.83
N PHE A 161 -27.16 4.57 -10.91
CA PHE A 161 -27.90 5.81 -11.02
C PHE A 161 -26.92 6.99 -11.06
N ALA A 162 -27.34 8.06 -11.73
CA ALA A 162 -26.65 9.33 -11.67
C ALA A 162 -27.62 10.39 -11.11
N THR A 163 -27.08 11.35 -10.37
CA THR A 163 -27.87 12.55 -10.03
C THR A 163 -28.16 13.37 -11.26
N ASP A 164 -29.05 14.32 -11.17
CA ASP A 164 -29.09 15.42 -12.11
C ASP A 164 -27.79 16.25 -12.03
N LEU A 165 -27.46 16.99 -13.07
CA LEU A 165 -26.21 17.74 -13.18
C LEU A 165 -26.03 18.71 -12.01
N ASN A 166 -24.99 18.52 -11.20
CA ASN A 166 -24.69 19.30 -9.99
C ASN A 166 -25.86 19.42 -8.99
N ALA A 167 -26.72 18.42 -8.94
CA ALA A 167 -27.87 18.36 -8.03
C ALA A 167 -27.80 17.13 -7.12
N THR A 168 -28.81 16.99 -6.27
CA THR A 168 -29.00 15.82 -5.41
C THR A 168 -30.21 14.98 -5.85
N SER A 169 -31.00 15.46 -6.81
CA SER A 169 -32.14 14.73 -7.36
C SER A 169 -31.70 13.53 -8.21
N VAL A 170 -32.45 12.46 -8.12
CA VAL A 170 -32.27 11.22 -8.89
C VAL A 170 -33.62 10.86 -9.52
N ASN A 171 -33.61 10.43 -10.78
CA ASN A 171 -34.82 9.97 -11.42
C ASN A 171 -34.85 8.42 -11.40
N ALA A 172 -35.85 7.83 -10.78
CA ALA A 172 -36.02 6.39 -10.65
C ALA A 172 -36.03 5.62 -11.99
N LEU A 173 -36.38 6.31 -13.09
CA LEU A 173 -36.41 5.73 -14.45
C LEU A 173 -35.15 6.00 -15.26
N SER A 174 -34.22 6.82 -14.74
CA SER A 174 -32.97 7.20 -15.40
C SER A 174 -31.81 6.44 -14.76
N PHE A 175 -31.50 5.26 -15.27
CA PHE A 175 -30.39 4.45 -14.77
C PHE A 175 -29.68 3.71 -15.90
N GLY A 176 -28.38 3.47 -15.71
CA GLY A 176 -27.61 2.53 -16.49
C GLY A 176 -27.76 1.12 -15.92
N ARG A 177 -27.60 0.12 -16.77
CA ARG A 177 -27.57 -1.28 -16.35
C ARG A 177 -26.33 -1.96 -16.94
N ALA A 178 -25.44 -2.42 -16.07
CA ALA A 178 -24.29 -3.22 -16.48
C ALA A 178 -24.76 -4.65 -16.77
N GLN A 179 -24.73 -5.04 -18.04
CA GLN A 179 -25.33 -6.29 -18.54
C GLN A 179 -24.41 -7.07 -19.49
N ALA A 180 -23.12 -6.71 -19.57
CA ALA A 180 -22.20 -7.47 -20.42
C ALA A 180 -22.03 -8.90 -19.89
N LYS A 181 -22.05 -9.06 -18.57
CA LYS A 181 -22.04 -10.35 -17.87
C LYS A 181 -23.13 -10.39 -16.80
N PRO A 182 -23.65 -11.57 -16.43
CA PRO A 182 -24.57 -11.69 -15.31
C PRO A 182 -23.83 -11.45 -13.99
N GLY A 183 -24.45 -10.69 -13.08
CA GLY A 183 -23.90 -10.35 -11.78
C GLY A 183 -24.41 -9.01 -11.30
N GLY A 184 -24.21 -8.70 -10.05
CA GLY A 184 -24.49 -7.38 -9.49
C GLY A 184 -23.34 -6.42 -9.71
N LEU A 185 -23.43 -5.23 -9.14
CA LEU A 185 -22.34 -4.25 -9.10
C LEU A 185 -21.75 -4.17 -7.70
N THR A 186 -20.45 -3.97 -7.64
CA THR A 186 -19.68 -3.91 -6.39
C THR A 186 -19.09 -2.54 -6.15
N LEU A 187 -18.64 -1.86 -7.22
CA LEU A 187 -17.89 -0.62 -7.12
C LEU A 187 -18.07 0.23 -8.37
N VAL A 188 -18.08 1.53 -8.21
CA VAL A 188 -17.83 2.50 -9.30
C VAL A 188 -16.61 3.32 -8.99
N ARG A 189 -15.80 3.63 -10.03
CA ARG A 189 -14.69 4.57 -9.96
C ARG A 189 -14.65 5.46 -11.21
N ALA A 190 -14.46 6.74 -10.99
CA ALA A 190 -14.17 7.68 -12.04
C ALA A 190 -12.66 7.70 -12.32
N TRP A 191 -12.28 7.56 -13.59
CA TRP A 191 -10.89 7.64 -14.01
C TRP A 191 -10.77 8.06 -15.48
N GLY A 192 -9.91 9.05 -15.74
CA GLY A 192 -9.61 9.49 -17.10
C GLY A 192 -10.83 9.99 -17.89
N GLY A 193 -11.79 10.66 -17.22
CA GLY A 193 -13.04 11.14 -17.83
C GLY A 193 -14.03 10.01 -18.14
N ARG A 194 -13.95 8.88 -17.44
CA ARG A 194 -14.82 7.71 -17.65
C ARG A 194 -15.21 7.10 -16.31
N LEU A 195 -16.30 6.34 -16.33
CA LEU A 195 -16.71 5.49 -15.21
C LEU A 195 -16.24 4.06 -15.43
N LEU A 196 -15.61 3.49 -14.44
CA LEU A 196 -15.37 2.05 -14.33
C LEU A 196 -16.45 1.49 -13.44
N VAL A 197 -17.41 0.81 -14.03
CA VAL A 197 -18.54 0.18 -13.34
C VAL A 197 -18.20 -1.29 -13.13
N CYS A 198 -17.82 -1.63 -11.89
CA CYS A 198 -17.18 -2.90 -11.57
C CYS A 198 -18.18 -3.93 -11.07
N GLY A 199 -18.28 -5.02 -11.79
CA GLY A 199 -18.99 -6.24 -11.39
C GLY A 199 -18.03 -7.32 -10.90
N PRO A 200 -18.56 -8.45 -10.43
CA PRO A 200 -17.75 -9.58 -9.96
C PRO A 200 -17.05 -10.36 -11.09
N ILE A 201 -17.42 -10.18 -12.37
CA ILE A 201 -16.91 -10.96 -13.50
C ILE A 201 -16.25 -10.06 -14.55
N ASP A 202 -16.69 -8.80 -14.66
CA ASP A 202 -16.20 -7.83 -15.62
C ASP A 202 -16.27 -6.40 -15.06
N ILE A 203 -15.61 -5.49 -15.76
CA ILE A 203 -15.69 -4.05 -15.52
C ILE A 203 -16.18 -3.41 -16.81
N GLU A 204 -17.31 -2.73 -16.77
CA GLU A 204 -17.81 -1.95 -17.88
C GLU A 204 -17.27 -0.51 -17.82
N VAL A 205 -16.79 -0.02 -18.93
CA VAL A 205 -16.34 1.36 -19.09
C VAL A 205 -17.45 2.19 -19.72
N TRP A 206 -17.86 3.25 -19.04
CA TRP A 206 -18.92 4.15 -19.48
C TRP A 206 -18.39 5.57 -19.62
N THR A 207 -18.91 6.30 -20.61
CA THR A 207 -18.54 7.68 -20.89
C THR A 207 -19.77 8.58 -20.82
N ASP A 208 -19.59 9.79 -20.36
CA ASP A 208 -20.62 10.82 -20.48
C ASP A 208 -20.81 11.17 -21.97
N ASN A 209 -22.03 11.06 -22.45
CA ASN A 209 -22.44 11.41 -23.81
C ASN A 209 -23.67 12.33 -23.79
N ALA A 210 -24.03 12.86 -22.63
CA ALA A 210 -25.17 13.76 -22.40
C ALA A 210 -26.51 13.20 -22.95
N SER A 211 -26.66 11.89 -23.01
CA SER A 211 -27.90 11.25 -23.47
C SER A 211 -29.04 11.42 -22.46
N VAL A 212 -30.26 11.39 -22.97
CA VAL A 212 -31.51 11.44 -22.18
C VAL A 212 -32.26 10.12 -22.37
N PRO A 213 -32.75 9.49 -21.31
CA PRO A 213 -32.87 9.94 -19.94
C PRO A 213 -31.63 9.71 -19.07
N PHE A 214 -30.66 8.88 -19.49
CA PHE A 214 -29.46 8.57 -18.71
C PHE A 214 -28.22 9.10 -19.42
N PRO A 215 -27.31 9.87 -18.74
CA PRO A 215 -26.27 10.61 -19.41
C PRO A 215 -25.08 9.77 -19.88
N PHE A 216 -24.93 8.53 -19.41
CA PHE A 216 -23.79 7.68 -19.73
C PHE A 216 -24.09 6.60 -20.75
N GLY A 217 -23.14 6.33 -21.66
CA GLY A 217 -23.16 5.24 -22.60
C GLY A 217 -21.97 4.30 -22.43
N ARG A 218 -22.20 2.99 -22.63
CA ARG A 218 -21.15 1.98 -22.51
C ARG A 218 -20.15 2.11 -23.66
N ALA A 219 -18.87 2.29 -23.34
CA ALA A 219 -17.78 2.43 -24.31
C ALA A 219 -16.99 1.13 -24.52
N ALA A 220 -16.74 0.37 -23.46
CA ALA A 220 -15.95 -0.87 -23.52
C ALA A 220 -16.31 -1.83 -22.38
N VAL A 221 -15.81 -3.07 -22.47
CA VAL A 221 -15.88 -4.07 -21.43
C VAL A 221 -14.50 -4.65 -21.18
N ILE A 222 -14.05 -4.64 -19.96
CA ILE A 222 -12.80 -5.25 -19.52
C ILE A 222 -13.15 -6.64 -18.96
N PRO A 223 -12.60 -7.74 -19.53
CA PRO A 223 -13.00 -9.11 -19.20
C PRO A 223 -12.39 -9.63 -17.90
N ARG A 224 -12.38 -8.81 -16.86
CA ARG A 224 -11.96 -9.13 -15.49
C ARG A 224 -12.80 -8.32 -14.52
N GLY A 225 -13.41 -8.99 -13.57
CA GLY A 225 -14.15 -8.38 -12.49
C GLY A 225 -13.29 -7.95 -11.32
N ILE A 226 -13.94 -7.54 -10.23
CA ILE A 226 -13.30 -7.13 -8.99
C ILE A 226 -13.59 -8.13 -7.87
N ALA A 227 -12.59 -8.46 -7.06
CA ALA A 227 -12.73 -9.45 -5.99
C ALA A 227 -13.57 -8.95 -4.80
N GLY A 228 -13.60 -7.65 -4.57
CA GLY A 228 -14.33 -7.04 -3.44
C GLY A 228 -14.44 -5.52 -3.56
N PRO A 229 -15.22 -4.88 -2.70
CA PRO A 229 -15.53 -3.45 -2.81
C PRO A 229 -14.32 -2.52 -2.58
N TYR A 230 -13.28 -2.99 -1.90
CA TYR A 230 -12.09 -2.19 -1.60
C TYR A 230 -10.86 -2.64 -2.39
N CYS A 231 -11.06 -3.43 -3.43
CA CYS A 231 -10.00 -4.09 -4.17
C CYS A 231 -9.44 -3.27 -5.36
N MET A 232 -9.82 -2.00 -5.52
CA MET A 232 -9.29 -1.12 -6.57
C MET A 232 -8.77 0.18 -5.99
N SER A 233 -7.59 0.60 -6.44
CA SER A 233 -6.99 1.91 -6.23
C SER A 233 -6.17 2.34 -7.45
N GLY A 234 -5.45 3.46 -7.38
CA GLY A 234 -4.75 4.02 -8.53
C GLY A 234 -5.57 5.05 -9.30
N THR A 235 -6.78 5.33 -8.81
CA THR A 235 -7.65 6.40 -9.30
C THR A 235 -7.56 7.67 -8.46
N GLU A 236 -6.79 7.65 -7.39
CA GLU A 236 -6.61 8.76 -6.45
C GLU A 236 -5.97 9.97 -7.16
N ASP A 237 -6.40 11.16 -6.76
CA ASP A 237 -5.83 12.41 -7.25
C ASP A 237 -4.32 12.44 -7.06
N ASN A 238 -3.59 12.91 -8.08
CA ASN A 238 -2.14 13.00 -8.12
C ASN A 238 -1.37 11.66 -8.19
N PHE A 239 -2.03 10.51 -8.27
CA PHE A 239 -1.34 9.24 -8.47
C PHE A 239 -0.91 9.01 -9.93
N SER A 240 -1.75 9.34 -10.90
CA SER A 240 -1.48 9.37 -12.37
C SER A 240 -0.89 8.09 -12.98
N ARG A 241 -1.12 6.90 -12.39
CA ARG A 241 -0.62 5.62 -12.90
C ARG A 241 -1.71 4.68 -13.40
N GLY A 242 -2.95 5.06 -13.19
CA GLY A 242 -4.15 4.32 -13.60
C GLY A 242 -4.58 3.23 -12.62
N PRO A 243 -5.77 2.67 -12.87
CA PRO A 243 -6.38 1.69 -11.98
C PRO A 243 -5.54 0.41 -11.85
N ILE A 244 -5.42 -0.05 -10.62
CA ILE A 244 -4.82 -1.33 -10.25
C ILE A 244 -5.79 -2.01 -9.28
N TRP A 245 -6.12 -3.28 -9.54
CA TRP A 245 -7.14 -3.97 -8.73
C TRP A 245 -6.84 -5.45 -8.51
N VAL A 246 -7.39 -5.99 -7.43
CA VAL A 246 -7.46 -7.43 -7.19
C VAL A 246 -8.69 -7.94 -7.91
N ALA A 247 -8.51 -8.86 -8.86
CA ALA A 247 -9.55 -9.35 -9.74
C ALA A 247 -10.22 -10.64 -9.23
N ASP A 248 -11.26 -11.03 -9.93
CA ASP A 248 -12.10 -12.21 -9.71
C ASP A 248 -11.32 -13.54 -9.70
N ASP A 249 -10.19 -13.60 -10.41
CA ASP A 249 -9.30 -14.77 -10.46
C ASP A 249 -8.17 -14.77 -9.42
N ASN A 250 -8.28 -13.93 -8.39
CA ASN A 250 -7.31 -13.78 -7.29
C ASN A 250 -5.94 -13.22 -7.69
N ARG A 251 -5.84 -12.52 -8.82
CA ARG A 251 -4.64 -11.85 -9.28
C ARG A 251 -4.78 -10.34 -9.19
N VAL A 252 -3.64 -9.66 -9.17
CA VAL A 252 -3.62 -8.19 -9.30
C VAL A 252 -3.38 -7.82 -10.75
N TYR A 253 -4.25 -6.95 -11.26
CA TYR A 253 -4.18 -6.40 -12.60
C TYR A 253 -3.95 -4.90 -12.58
N LYS A 254 -3.23 -4.43 -13.60
CA LYS A 254 -3.13 -3.02 -13.95
C LYS A 254 -3.83 -2.81 -15.29
N LEU A 255 -4.50 -1.68 -15.44
CA LEU A 255 -5.14 -1.33 -16.70
C LEU A 255 -4.13 -0.70 -17.67
N ASP A 256 -4.04 -1.26 -18.88
CA ASP A 256 -3.31 -0.70 -20.01
C ASP A 256 -4.28 -0.47 -21.18
N GLY A 257 -4.67 0.79 -21.38
CA GLY A 257 -5.82 1.10 -22.22
C GLY A 257 -7.09 0.47 -21.66
N TYR A 258 -7.64 -0.55 -22.35
CA TYR A 258 -8.75 -1.38 -21.87
C TYR A 258 -8.35 -2.83 -21.64
N THR A 259 -7.06 -3.13 -21.67
CA THR A 259 -6.55 -4.48 -21.49
C THR A 259 -6.07 -4.65 -20.05
N PRO A 260 -6.57 -5.65 -19.31
CA PRO A 260 -6.06 -5.99 -18.00
C PRO A 260 -4.74 -6.74 -18.15
N VAL A 261 -3.68 -6.23 -17.52
CA VAL A 261 -2.35 -6.85 -17.49
C VAL A 261 -2.07 -7.36 -16.08
N ALA A 262 -1.87 -8.67 -15.92
CA ALA A 262 -1.53 -9.26 -14.62
C ALA A 262 -0.14 -8.81 -14.18
N VAL A 263 -0.02 -8.33 -12.94
CA VAL A 263 1.23 -7.78 -12.37
C VAL A 263 1.65 -8.48 -11.08
N SER A 264 0.80 -9.30 -10.47
CA SER A 264 1.10 -9.99 -9.21
C SER A 264 2.01 -11.20 -9.40
N PRO A 265 2.93 -11.48 -8.44
CA PRO A 265 3.67 -12.72 -8.39
C PRO A 265 2.80 -13.86 -7.83
N ALA A 266 3.15 -15.10 -8.18
CA ALA A 266 2.41 -16.30 -7.75
C ALA A 266 2.27 -16.44 -6.22
N ASP A 267 3.26 -16.01 -5.47
CA ASP A 267 3.22 -16.01 -3.99
C ASP A 267 2.06 -15.15 -3.46
N LEU A 268 1.84 -13.97 -4.07
CA LEU A 268 0.75 -13.08 -3.70
C LEU A 268 -0.60 -13.64 -4.18
N ASP A 269 -0.68 -14.21 -5.39
CA ASP A 269 -1.90 -14.82 -5.92
C ASP A 269 -2.41 -15.92 -4.97
N THR A 270 -1.50 -16.79 -4.49
CA THR A 270 -1.82 -17.83 -3.51
C THR A 270 -2.31 -17.24 -2.17
N LEU A 271 -1.70 -16.15 -1.71
CA LEU A 271 -2.16 -15.47 -0.49
C LEU A 271 -3.55 -14.87 -0.66
N ILE A 272 -3.84 -14.24 -1.80
CA ILE A 272 -5.17 -13.69 -2.11
C ILE A 272 -6.19 -14.82 -2.21
N GLU A 273 -5.88 -15.94 -2.87
CA GLU A 273 -6.75 -17.11 -2.99
C GLU A 273 -7.19 -17.63 -1.61
N ASN A 274 -6.26 -17.70 -0.66
CA ASN A 274 -6.50 -18.19 0.69
C ASN A 274 -7.30 -17.23 1.59
N VAL A 275 -7.60 -15.99 1.17
CA VAL A 275 -8.48 -15.09 1.91
C VAL A 275 -9.92 -15.50 1.66
N ALA A 276 -10.59 -16.08 2.68
CA ALA A 276 -11.95 -16.59 2.56
C ALA A 276 -12.98 -15.48 2.29
N ASP A 277 -12.86 -14.36 2.97
CA ASP A 277 -13.73 -13.18 2.78
C ASP A 277 -12.94 -12.07 2.05
N LYS A 278 -13.22 -11.93 0.75
CA LYS A 278 -12.57 -10.92 -0.11
C LYS A 278 -12.90 -9.47 0.28
N THR A 279 -13.94 -9.25 1.07
CA THR A 279 -14.25 -7.89 1.59
C THR A 279 -13.22 -7.41 2.61
N MET A 280 -12.39 -8.32 3.13
CA MET A 280 -11.27 -7.99 4.02
C MET A 280 -10.01 -7.51 3.30
N ILE A 281 -9.98 -7.65 1.97
CA ILE A 281 -8.88 -7.15 1.14
C ILE A 281 -9.12 -5.67 0.87
N GLU A 282 -8.11 -4.87 1.14
CA GLU A 282 -8.11 -3.45 0.82
C GLU A 282 -6.90 -3.06 -0.02
N THR A 283 -7.09 -2.12 -0.92
CA THR A 283 -6.03 -1.52 -1.70
C THR A 283 -5.92 -0.04 -1.41
N THR A 284 -4.73 0.50 -1.61
CA THR A 284 -4.46 1.94 -1.54
C THR A 284 -3.25 2.28 -2.39
N SER A 285 -3.21 3.50 -2.91
CA SER A 285 -2.09 3.98 -3.73
C SER A 285 -1.58 5.32 -3.20
N PHE A 286 -0.27 5.51 -3.28
CA PHE A 286 0.38 6.75 -2.84
C PHE A 286 1.70 6.95 -3.57
N MET A 287 2.23 8.18 -3.52
CA MET A 287 3.55 8.50 -4.05
C MET A 287 4.50 8.91 -2.94
N ALA A 288 5.74 8.43 -3.04
CA ALA A 288 6.82 8.80 -2.14
C ALA A 288 8.17 8.61 -2.82
N HIS A 289 9.17 9.44 -2.51
CA HIS A 289 10.51 9.39 -3.12
C HIS A 289 10.53 9.38 -4.67
N GLY A 290 9.51 9.92 -5.33
CA GLY A 290 9.38 9.84 -6.77
C GLY A 290 8.86 8.50 -7.30
N HIS A 291 8.58 7.54 -6.44
CA HIS A 291 7.97 6.24 -6.78
C HIS A 291 6.46 6.28 -6.56
N ALA A 292 5.76 5.49 -7.35
CA ALA A 292 4.33 5.24 -7.21
C ALA A 292 4.12 3.85 -6.62
N PHE A 293 3.51 3.79 -5.42
CA PHE A 293 3.28 2.55 -4.71
C PHE A 293 1.79 2.19 -4.73
N PHE A 294 1.51 0.94 -5.11
CA PHE A 294 0.22 0.30 -4.90
C PHE A 294 0.35 -0.70 -3.77
N GLN A 295 -0.49 -0.60 -2.77
CA GLN A 295 -0.52 -1.49 -1.62
C GLN A 295 -1.78 -2.33 -1.64
N VAL A 296 -1.64 -3.64 -1.43
CA VAL A 296 -2.74 -4.56 -1.14
C VAL A 296 -2.53 -5.15 0.25
N SER A 297 -3.58 -5.13 1.07
CA SER A 297 -3.53 -5.56 2.46
C SER A 297 -4.74 -6.39 2.83
N CYS A 298 -4.55 -7.33 3.74
CA CYS A 298 -5.60 -7.95 4.53
C CYS A 298 -5.15 -7.99 6.00
N PRO A 299 -5.95 -8.43 6.95
CA PRO A 299 -5.54 -8.46 8.35
C PRO A 299 -4.27 -9.23 8.65
N ALA A 300 -3.89 -10.21 7.81
CA ALA A 300 -2.75 -11.10 8.02
C ALA A 300 -1.46 -10.67 7.30
N TRP A 301 -1.53 -9.84 6.27
CA TRP A 301 -0.38 -9.46 5.46
C TRP A 301 -0.59 -8.16 4.67
N THR A 302 0.53 -7.59 4.20
CA THR A 302 0.55 -6.49 3.22
C THR A 302 1.63 -6.76 2.19
N TRP A 303 1.30 -6.50 0.92
CA TRP A 303 2.23 -6.45 -0.19
C TRP A 303 2.13 -5.10 -0.90
N LEU A 304 3.27 -4.63 -1.40
CA LEU A 304 3.36 -3.37 -2.13
C LEU A 304 4.03 -3.61 -3.48
N LEU A 305 3.47 -3.00 -4.51
CA LEU A 305 4.05 -2.88 -5.84
C LEU A 305 4.65 -1.49 -5.98
N ASP A 306 5.91 -1.40 -6.30
CA ASP A 306 6.46 -0.20 -6.90
C ASP A 306 6.13 -0.21 -8.40
N VAL A 307 5.21 0.66 -8.81
CA VAL A 307 4.72 0.70 -10.19
C VAL A 307 5.81 1.14 -11.17
N ASN A 308 6.81 1.90 -10.70
CA ASN A 308 7.89 2.40 -11.55
C ASN A 308 8.87 1.28 -11.93
N THR A 309 9.19 0.40 -10.98
CA THR A 309 10.14 -0.71 -11.18
C THR A 309 9.44 -2.04 -11.47
N SER A 310 8.12 -2.11 -11.27
CA SER A 310 7.32 -3.35 -11.37
C SER A 310 7.76 -4.44 -10.37
N GLN A 311 8.35 -4.04 -9.24
CA GLN A 311 8.84 -4.97 -8.22
C GLN A 311 7.89 -5.02 -7.03
N TRP A 312 7.69 -6.23 -6.50
CA TRP A 312 6.86 -6.48 -5.34
C TRP A 312 7.68 -6.72 -4.08
N PHE A 313 7.23 -6.17 -2.97
CA PHE A 313 7.80 -6.38 -1.65
C PHE A 313 6.73 -6.43 -0.58
N GLN A 314 7.10 -6.92 0.60
CA GLN A 314 6.19 -7.07 1.73
C GLN A 314 6.24 -5.84 2.63
N GLY A 315 5.16 -5.60 3.36
CA GLY A 315 5.07 -4.55 4.38
C GLY A 315 4.50 -5.09 5.68
N ASP A 316 5.06 -4.67 6.79
CA ASP A 316 4.50 -4.89 8.13
C ASP A 316 4.65 -3.60 8.96
N SER A 317 3.98 -3.53 10.09
CA SER A 317 4.21 -2.50 11.10
C SER A 317 4.61 -3.15 12.42
N TYR A 318 5.10 -2.34 13.35
CA TYR A 318 5.60 -2.86 14.63
C TYR A 318 4.55 -3.72 15.34
N LEU A 319 4.91 -4.96 15.64
CA LEU A 319 4.11 -6.00 16.32
C LEU A 319 2.85 -6.46 15.55
N VAL A 320 2.67 -6.08 14.29
CA VAL A 320 1.56 -6.55 13.46
C VAL A 320 2.07 -7.03 12.09
N SER A 321 1.39 -8.02 11.52
CA SER A 321 1.80 -8.66 10.25
C SER A 321 1.40 -7.85 9.02
N ARG A 322 0.60 -6.79 9.17
CA ARG A 322 0.18 -5.90 8.09
C ARG A 322 0.72 -4.49 8.30
N SER A 323 0.82 -3.73 7.22
CA SER A 323 1.05 -2.28 7.33
C SER A 323 -0.17 -1.60 7.99
N ARG A 324 0.09 -0.62 8.85
CA ARG A 324 -0.94 0.19 9.49
C ARG A 324 -1.61 1.20 8.56
N ARG A 325 -1.03 1.45 7.38
CA ARG A 325 -1.57 2.36 6.38
C ARG A 325 -2.88 1.82 5.81
N SER A 326 -3.89 2.68 5.71
CA SER A 326 -5.20 2.35 5.15
C SER A 326 -5.81 3.58 4.46
N GLY A 327 -6.25 3.45 3.21
CA GLY A 327 -6.96 4.50 2.47
C GLY A 327 -6.13 5.78 2.31
N ALA A 328 -5.07 5.75 1.53
CA ALA A 328 -4.26 6.94 1.25
C ALA A 328 -5.04 7.95 0.39
N ILE A 329 -4.80 9.21 0.62
CA ILE A 329 -5.37 10.34 -0.10
C ILE A 329 -4.33 11.44 -0.28
N SER A 330 -4.33 12.07 -1.45
CA SER A 330 -3.56 13.29 -1.68
C SER A 330 -4.33 14.50 -1.18
N ALA A 331 -3.81 15.18 -0.17
CA ALA A 331 -4.39 16.38 0.39
C ALA A 331 -3.30 17.35 0.87
N TYR A 332 -3.49 18.65 0.64
CA TYR A 332 -2.57 19.71 1.09
C TYR A 332 -1.12 19.52 0.61
N ASN A 333 -0.92 19.01 -0.62
CA ASN A 333 0.39 18.63 -1.19
C ASN A 333 1.12 17.54 -0.36
N LYS A 334 0.37 16.69 0.32
CA LYS A 334 0.84 15.59 1.15
C LYS A 334 0.09 14.31 0.80
N TRP A 335 0.74 13.18 0.97
CA TRP A 335 0.04 11.90 1.00
C TRP A 335 -0.31 11.57 2.44
N LEU A 336 -1.61 11.52 2.71
CA LEU A 336 -2.18 11.22 4.02
C LEU A 336 -2.84 9.84 4.00
N THR A 337 -2.82 9.14 5.12
CA THR A 337 -3.41 7.80 5.28
C THR A 337 -4.06 7.67 6.65
N GLY A 338 -5.15 6.94 6.72
CA GLY A 338 -5.70 6.52 8.01
C GLY A 338 -4.83 5.45 8.67
N ASP A 339 -4.92 5.37 9.98
CA ASP A 339 -4.22 4.38 10.78
C ASP A 339 -5.18 3.26 11.20
N THR A 340 -4.79 2.00 10.96
CA THR A 340 -5.58 0.85 11.39
C THR A 340 -5.45 0.54 12.88
N LEU A 341 -4.43 1.08 13.56
CA LEU A 341 -4.13 0.78 14.97
C LEU A 341 -4.61 1.86 15.92
N THR A 342 -4.59 3.11 15.48
CA THR A 342 -4.92 4.28 16.33
C THR A 342 -5.90 5.21 15.61
N GLY A 343 -6.33 6.27 16.30
CA GLY A 343 -7.18 7.33 15.74
C GLY A 343 -6.38 8.43 15.04
N ASN A 344 -5.34 8.10 14.30
CA ASN A 344 -4.51 9.10 13.65
C ASN A 344 -4.72 9.13 12.14
N ILE A 345 -4.75 10.33 11.58
CA ILE A 345 -4.41 10.58 10.18
C ILE A 345 -2.91 10.80 10.14
N GLN A 346 -2.22 10.03 9.35
CA GLN A 346 -0.76 10.04 9.24
C GLN A 346 -0.32 10.60 7.89
N GLN A 347 0.77 11.34 7.86
CA GLN A 347 1.43 11.76 6.64
C GLN A 347 2.51 10.75 6.29
N ILE A 348 2.49 10.24 5.07
CA ILE A 348 3.59 9.46 4.48
C ILE A 348 4.69 10.44 4.09
N THR A 349 5.89 10.25 4.63
CA THR A 349 7.01 11.16 4.36
C THR A 349 8.36 10.44 4.39
N ASP A 350 9.26 10.90 3.55
CA ASP A 350 10.64 10.42 3.47
C ASP A 350 11.54 10.99 4.56
N THR A 351 11.10 12.06 5.23
CA THR A 351 11.84 12.65 6.34
C THR A 351 11.75 11.85 7.64
N ALA A 352 10.73 10.99 7.75
CA ALA A 352 10.58 10.07 8.88
C ALA A 352 11.15 8.69 8.55
N GLN A 353 11.81 8.09 9.53
CA GLN A 353 12.40 6.75 9.43
C GLN A 353 11.73 5.77 10.41
N ASP A 354 10.59 6.16 10.96
CA ASP A 354 9.75 5.40 11.87
C ASP A 354 8.26 5.55 11.51
N GLU A 355 7.38 4.90 12.25
CA GLU A 355 5.92 5.03 12.11
C GLU A 355 5.34 5.68 13.37
N VAL A 356 5.40 7.03 13.43
CA VAL A 356 4.90 7.82 14.58
C VAL A 356 5.54 7.34 15.90
N GLY A 357 6.87 7.26 15.92
CA GLY A 357 7.66 6.81 17.07
C GLY A 357 7.74 5.28 17.24
N SER A 358 7.03 4.50 16.45
CA SER A 358 7.18 3.03 16.41
C SER A 358 8.23 2.63 15.40
N PRO A 359 9.06 1.59 15.67
CA PRO A 359 10.08 1.16 14.74
C PRO A 359 9.51 0.73 13.38
N LEU A 360 10.04 1.29 12.29
CA LEU A 360 9.82 0.79 10.92
C LEU A 360 10.96 -0.16 10.57
N ARG A 361 10.79 -1.44 10.86
CA ARG A 361 11.82 -2.45 10.61
C ARG A 361 11.96 -2.72 9.12
N MET A 362 13.14 -2.44 8.54
CA MET A 362 13.52 -2.93 7.23
C MET A 362 14.17 -4.31 7.39
N ARG A 363 13.61 -5.34 6.74
CA ARG A 363 14.18 -6.70 6.74
C ARG A 363 14.51 -7.14 5.33
N LEU A 364 15.73 -7.64 5.15
CA LEU A 364 16.20 -8.24 3.91
C LEU A 364 16.64 -9.68 4.19
N GLU A 365 16.11 -10.63 3.43
CA GLU A 365 16.55 -12.03 3.47
C GLU A 365 17.12 -12.41 2.11
N SER A 366 18.32 -12.96 2.09
CA SER A 366 18.95 -13.41 0.84
C SER A 366 18.37 -14.74 0.36
N GLY A 367 18.51 -15.02 -0.92
CA GLY A 367 18.49 -16.38 -1.43
C GLY A 367 19.67 -17.21 -0.89
N PRO A 368 19.69 -18.52 -1.14
CA PRO A 368 20.78 -19.40 -0.70
C PRO A 368 22.05 -19.13 -1.51
N VAL A 369 23.21 -19.11 -0.85
CA VAL A 369 24.52 -19.06 -1.53
C VAL A 369 24.95 -20.49 -1.86
N LEU A 370 24.50 -21.02 -2.99
CA LEU A 370 24.71 -22.42 -3.40
C LEU A 370 26.13 -22.69 -3.92
N ASN A 371 26.81 -21.68 -4.46
CA ASN A 371 28.15 -21.84 -5.06
C ASN A 371 29.30 -21.74 -4.05
N PHE A 372 29.01 -21.82 -2.77
CA PHE A 372 30.00 -21.85 -1.71
C PHE A 372 30.21 -23.31 -1.27
N PRO A 373 31.46 -23.74 -0.95
CA PRO A 373 31.70 -25.13 -0.57
C PRO A 373 30.81 -25.59 0.59
N GLY A 374 30.19 -26.77 0.44
CA GLY A 374 29.43 -27.40 1.53
C GLY A 374 30.36 -27.82 2.67
N GLY A 375 29.92 -27.70 3.91
CA GLY A 375 30.70 -28.00 5.10
C GLY A 375 31.89 -27.06 5.37
N ALA A 376 32.04 -25.99 4.56
CA ALA A 376 33.09 -25.00 4.77
C ALA A 376 32.68 -23.97 5.85
N ARG A 377 33.69 -23.37 6.48
CA ARG A 377 33.47 -22.20 7.35
C ARG A 377 33.43 -20.94 6.50
N VAL A 378 32.54 -20.04 6.83
CA VAL A 378 32.58 -18.67 6.28
C VAL A 378 33.60 -17.88 7.11
N GLY A 379 34.73 -17.55 6.49
CA GLY A 379 35.78 -16.78 7.13
C GLY A 379 35.38 -15.32 7.32
N ARG A 380 34.71 -14.75 6.31
CA ARG A 380 34.27 -13.35 6.33
C ARG A 380 33.01 -13.16 5.50
N ALA A 381 32.13 -12.28 5.96
CA ALA A 381 31.00 -11.75 5.21
C ALA A 381 30.96 -10.22 5.36
N ASP A 382 30.89 -9.51 4.24
CA ASP A 382 30.87 -8.06 4.14
C ASP A 382 29.54 -7.60 3.57
N PHE A 383 28.95 -6.60 4.22
CA PHE A 383 27.65 -6.03 3.85
C PHE A 383 27.81 -4.54 3.58
N PHE A 384 27.46 -4.11 2.37
CA PHE A 384 27.66 -2.76 1.90
C PHE A 384 26.37 -1.96 2.00
N PHE A 385 26.38 -1.01 2.93
CA PHE A 385 25.31 -0.05 3.17
C PHE A 385 25.77 1.37 2.90
N ALA A 386 24.83 2.29 2.77
CA ALA A 386 25.14 3.70 3.04
C ALA A 386 25.46 3.82 4.53
N THR A 387 26.67 4.28 4.85
CA THR A 387 27.18 4.39 6.22
C THR A 387 27.36 5.85 6.64
N GLY A 388 27.58 6.09 7.94
CA GLY A 388 27.65 7.45 8.46
C GLY A 388 26.29 8.12 8.57
N VAL A 389 25.24 7.31 8.73
CA VAL A 389 23.83 7.72 8.71
C VAL A 389 23.30 8.16 10.07
N GLY A 390 24.09 8.05 11.13
CA GLY A 390 23.73 8.56 12.45
C GLY A 390 23.46 10.07 12.43
N VAL A 391 22.61 10.54 13.34
CA VAL A 391 22.19 11.95 13.45
C VAL A 391 22.77 12.52 14.74
N ALA A 392 23.59 13.57 14.66
CA ALA A 392 24.32 14.12 15.81
C ALA A 392 23.42 14.57 16.97
N THR A 393 22.23 15.07 16.66
CA THR A 393 21.22 15.56 17.63
C THR A 393 20.08 14.60 17.87
N GLY A 394 20.20 13.35 17.40
CA GLY A 394 19.19 12.33 17.53
C GLY A 394 19.18 11.67 18.91
N THR A 395 18.23 10.74 19.11
CA THR A 395 18.13 9.92 20.31
C THR A 395 19.30 8.93 20.38
N ASP A 396 20.03 8.94 21.50
CA ASP A 396 21.16 8.02 21.74
C ASP A 396 20.67 6.66 22.27
N PRO A 397 21.21 5.53 21.81
CA PRO A 397 22.13 5.33 20.68
C PRO A 397 21.43 5.13 19.33
N ILE A 398 20.10 4.94 19.32
CA ILE A 398 19.34 4.45 18.16
C ILE A 398 19.39 5.39 16.94
N GLN A 399 19.65 6.67 17.14
CA GLN A 399 19.82 7.63 16.06
C GLN A 399 21.24 8.12 15.94
N THR A 400 22.01 8.21 17.04
CA THR A 400 23.37 8.76 17.02
C THR A 400 24.41 7.73 16.56
N ASP A 401 24.22 6.45 16.89
CA ASP A 401 25.15 5.35 16.57
C ASP A 401 24.37 4.06 16.21
N PRO A 402 23.60 4.10 15.12
CA PRO A 402 22.63 3.08 14.78
C PRO A 402 23.26 1.75 14.41
N ASP A 403 22.46 0.68 14.58
CA ASP A 403 22.86 -0.70 14.35
C ASP A 403 22.11 -1.38 13.18
N VAL A 404 22.79 -2.34 12.55
CA VAL A 404 22.15 -3.40 11.76
C VAL A 404 22.33 -4.74 12.46
N GLU A 405 21.27 -5.52 12.55
CA GLU A 405 21.29 -6.88 13.05
C GLU A 405 21.45 -7.88 11.90
N ILE A 406 22.43 -8.77 12.02
CA ILE A 406 22.78 -9.73 10.97
C ILE A 406 22.64 -11.14 11.53
N SER A 407 21.82 -11.97 10.87
CA SER A 407 21.62 -13.39 11.18
C SER A 407 21.86 -14.23 9.94
N TRP A 408 22.08 -15.54 10.14
CA TRP A 408 22.19 -16.50 9.05
C TRP A 408 21.46 -17.80 9.35
N SER A 409 21.15 -18.52 8.30
CA SER A 409 20.54 -19.85 8.34
C SER A 409 21.32 -20.80 7.41
N ASP A 410 21.61 -22.00 7.90
CA ASP A 410 22.25 -23.09 7.16
C ASP A 410 21.29 -24.27 6.90
N ASP A 411 20.01 -24.16 7.29
CA ASP A 411 18.95 -25.16 7.15
C ASP A 411 17.83 -24.74 6.18
N GLY A 412 18.17 -23.87 5.24
CA GLY A 412 17.21 -23.40 4.23
C GLY A 412 16.23 -22.34 4.73
N GLY A 413 16.53 -21.64 5.85
CA GLY A 413 15.71 -20.57 6.39
C GLY A 413 14.67 -21.03 7.43
N LEU A 414 14.75 -22.29 7.91
CA LEU A 414 13.88 -22.78 8.97
C LEU A 414 14.26 -22.18 10.33
N ASN A 415 15.56 -22.23 10.66
CA ASN A 415 16.08 -21.63 11.88
C ASN A 415 17.13 -20.57 11.54
N TRP A 416 17.16 -19.52 12.34
CA TRP A 416 18.10 -18.42 12.17
C TRP A 416 19.00 -18.31 13.41
N SER A 417 20.28 -17.97 13.18
CA SER A 417 21.21 -17.69 14.26
C SER A 417 20.73 -16.51 15.13
N ASN A 418 21.25 -16.39 16.34
CA ASN A 418 21.11 -15.17 17.10
C ASN A 418 21.69 -13.99 16.30
N PRO A 419 21.02 -12.82 16.31
CA PRO A 419 21.48 -11.66 15.56
C PRO A 419 22.79 -11.12 16.16
N LEU A 420 23.70 -10.75 15.26
CA LEU A 420 24.92 -10.03 15.61
C LEU A 420 24.79 -8.59 15.15
N ARG A 421 24.98 -7.64 16.07
CA ARG A 421 24.87 -6.21 15.78
C ARG A 421 26.17 -5.66 15.21
N ARG A 422 26.05 -4.78 14.21
CA ARG A 422 27.13 -4.02 13.62
C ARG A 422 26.69 -2.58 13.41
N LYS A 423 27.58 -1.64 13.68
CA LYS A 423 27.31 -0.21 13.55
C LYS A 423 27.19 0.23 12.09
N LEU A 424 26.15 1.01 11.79
CA LEU A 424 25.99 1.70 10.52
C LEU A 424 26.83 2.99 10.47
N GLY A 425 27.34 3.43 11.61
CA GLY A 425 28.23 4.57 11.77
C GLY A 425 27.51 5.85 12.21
N ARG A 426 28.21 6.59 13.08
CA ARG A 426 27.80 7.92 13.52
C ARG A 426 27.81 8.90 12.35
N GLN A 427 27.21 10.06 12.52
CA GLN A 427 27.23 11.12 11.51
C GLN A 427 28.66 11.39 11.04
N ALA A 428 28.83 11.50 9.73
CA ALA A 428 30.11 11.72 9.06
C ALA A 428 31.19 10.64 9.30
N ALA A 429 30.81 9.41 9.62
CA ALA A 429 31.68 8.24 9.66
C ALA A 429 31.46 7.30 8.44
N PRO A 430 31.77 7.72 7.19
CA PRO A 430 31.41 6.99 5.98
C PRO A 430 32.28 5.75 5.73
N THR A 431 33.35 5.56 6.48
CA THR A 431 34.30 4.45 6.32
C THR A 431 33.95 3.23 7.18
N GLN A 432 32.77 3.22 7.78
CA GLN A 432 32.32 2.10 8.61
C GLN A 432 32.16 0.83 7.77
N LEU A 433 32.99 -0.18 8.02
CA LEU A 433 32.89 -1.48 7.38
C LEU A 433 32.00 -2.41 8.18
N ILE A 434 30.92 -2.88 7.57
CA ILE A 434 29.96 -3.80 8.19
C ILE A 434 30.37 -5.22 7.83
N SER A 435 31.14 -5.86 8.72
CA SER A 435 31.71 -7.20 8.48
C SER A 435 31.43 -8.14 9.63
N LEU A 436 31.28 -9.41 9.29
CA LEU A 436 31.35 -10.54 10.19
C LEU A 436 32.60 -11.36 9.84
N VAL A 437 33.52 -11.51 10.80
CA VAL A 437 34.72 -12.33 10.65
C VAL A 437 34.59 -13.59 11.47
N ALA A 438 35.10 -14.71 10.96
CA ALA A 438 35.05 -16.01 11.61
C ALA A 438 33.61 -16.42 12.01
N CYS A 439 32.66 -16.28 11.07
CA CYS A 439 31.27 -16.67 11.27
C CYS A 439 31.17 -18.12 11.75
N THR A 440 30.40 -18.34 12.79
CA THR A 440 30.20 -19.66 13.37
C THR A 440 29.36 -20.55 12.44
N GLY A 441 29.48 -21.85 12.59
CA GLY A 441 28.76 -22.85 11.80
C GLY A 441 29.44 -23.16 10.46
N ARG A 442 28.97 -24.24 9.86
CA ARG A 442 29.41 -24.69 8.54
C ARG A 442 28.24 -24.57 7.56
N THR A 443 28.54 -24.16 6.35
CA THR A 443 27.55 -24.12 5.27
C THR A 443 27.02 -25.53 4.99
N SER A 444 25.72 -25.65 4.73
CA SER A 444 25.11 -26.91 4.28
C SER A 444 25.02 -26.95 2.76
N TRP A 445 24.60 -28.10 2.22
CA TRP A 445 24.29 -28.26 0.79
C TRP A 445 23.10 -27.37 0.34
N LEU A 446 22.22 -26.95 1.30
CA LEU A 446 21.11 -26.02 1.05
C LEU A 446 21.60 -24.58 0.82
N GLY A 447 22.90 -24.31 1.01
CA GLY A 447 23.45 -22.96 0.97
C GLY A 447 23.15 -22.14 2.22
N ARG A 448 24.02 -21.19 2.54
CA ARG A 448 23.79 -20.23 3.63
C ARG A 448 22.91 -19.11 3.15
N ARG A 449 21.91 -18.73 3.96
CA ARG A 449 21.08 -17.54 3.80
C ARG A 449 21.46 -16.51 4.84
N TRP A 450 21.25 -15.25 4.50
CA TRP A 450 21.53 -14.12 5.37
C TRP A 450 20.28 -13.28 5.58
N ARG A 451 20.11 -12.77 6.79
CA ARG A 451 19.05 -11.84 7.15
C ARG A 451 19.64 -10.60 7.77
N LEU A 452 19.19 -9.44 7.29
CA LEU A 452 19.57 -8.12 7.76
C LEU A 452 18.31 -7.43 8.29
N ASP A 453 18.36 -6.95 9.53
CA ASP A 453 17.28 -6.19 10.15
C ASP A 453 17.81 -4.82 10.59
N ILE A 454 17.13 -3.75 10.18
CA ILE A 454 17.40 -2.38 10.62
C ILE A 454 16.11 -1.82 11.18
N SER A 455 16.07 -1.60 12.50
CA SER A 455 14.91 -1.04 13.21
C SER A 455 15.15 0.39 13.66
N ASP A 456 16.42 0.81 13.76
CA ASP A 456 16.81 2.15 14.20
C ASP A 456 16.28 3.21 13.22
N PRO A 457 15.72 4.33 13.72
CA PRO A 457 15.04 5.33 12.90
C PRO A 457 16.06 6.28 12.20
N VAL A 458 16.88 5.71 11.32
CA VAL A 458 17.86 6.41 10.49
C VAL A 458 17.69 6.02 9.03
N TYR A 459 18.28 6.80 8.14
CA TYR A 459 18.33 6.45 6.72
C TYR A 459 18.97 5.05 6.53
N ALA A 460 18.32 4.19 5.77
CA ALA A 460 18.81 2.85 5.50
C ALA A 460 18.75 2.53 4.00
N MET A 461 19.94 2.20 3.46
CA MET A 461 20.10 1.77 2.09
C MET A 461 21.15 0.68 2.00
N PHE A 462 20.75 -0.49 1.56
CA PHE A 462 21.61 -1.64 1.31
C PHE A 462 21.96 -1.71 -0.18
N MET A 463 23.22 -1.99 -0.51
CA MET A 463 23.69 -2.07 -1.89
C MET A 463 23.99 -3.50 -2.33
N PHE A 464 24.89 -4.19 -1.66
CA PHE A 464 25.27 -5.57 -1.97
C PHE A 464 25.99 -6.23 -0.78
N ALA A 465 26.24 -7.53 -0.88
CA ALA A 465 27.02 -8.25 0.11
C ALA A 465 27.86 -9.36 -0.53
N THR A 466 28.97 -9.69 0.13
CA THR A 466 29.87 -10.79 -0.28
C THR A 466 30.23 -11.68 0.90
N MET A 467 30.56 -12.96 0.64
CA MET A 467 31.16 -13.83 1.64
C MET A 467 32.37 -14.59 1.10
N SER A 468 33.31 -14.95 1.98
CA SER A 468 34.56 -15.63 1.66
C SER A 468 34.90 -16.69 2.70
N ASP A 469 35.67 -17.71 2.28
CA ASP A 469 36.30 -18.70 3.15
C ASP A 469 37.56 -18.13 3.86
N ASP A 470 38.14 -17.05 3.35
CA ASP A 470 39.29 -16.39 3.95
C ASP A 470 38.87 -15.21 4.85
N PRO A 471 39.27 -15.21 6.14
CA PRO A 471 38.95 -14.12 7.04
C PRO A 471 39.63 -12.78 6.68
N ARG A 472 40.68 -12.81 5.83
CA ARG A 472 41.43 -11.63 5.35
C ARG A 472 40.93 -11.05 4.04
N ALA A 473 39.97 -11.72 3.36
CA ALA A 473 39.43 -11.24 2.09
C ALA A 473 38.62 -9.97 2.30
N VAL A 474 39.11 -8.86 1.76
CA VAL A 474 38.43 -7.54 1.73
C VAL A 474 37.88 -7.28 0.33
#